data_3413c2267f9b5a37c6be32b45e05b80b
#
_entry.id   3413c2267f9b5a37c6be32b45e05b80b
#
_cell.length_a   1.000
_cell.length_b   1.000
_cell.length_c   1.000
_cell.angle_alpha   90.00
_cell.angle_beta   90.00
_cell.angle_gamma   90.00
#
_symmetry.space_group_name_H-M   'P 1'
#
loop_
_entity.id
_entity.type
_entity.pdbx_description
1 polymer ?
#
loop_
_entity_poly.entity_id
_entity_poly.type
_entity_poly.pdbx_seq_one_letter_code
_entity_poly.pdbx_strand_id
1 'polypeptide(L)'
;MKNLPAGDFFLETSSVGYKTERRKVSLRRGTTLEIDFEIEEDAVVLDGVVVSANRSETTRQLAPTLVNVLNIKTFENTNSNSLAQGLNFQPGVRVENDCQNCGFQQVRINGLDGPYTQILMDSRPIFSALSGVYGLEQIPANMIERVEVMRGGGSALFGAS
;
A
#
# COMPACT_ATOMS: atom_id res chain seq x y z
N MET A 1 4.24 -28.89 -10.61
CA MET A 1 4.82 -29.92 -9.72
C MET A 1 5.13 -31.16 -10.55
N LYS A 2 6.26 -31.84 -10.36
CA LYS A 2 6.64 -33.04 -11.12
C LYS A 2 6.95 -34.19 -10.15
N ASN A 3 6.63 -35.43 -10.55
CA ASN A 3 6.97 -36.67 -9.82
C ASN A 3 6.32 -36.81 -8.42
N LEU A 4 5.03 -36.55 -8.33
CA LEU A 4 4.27 -36.87 -7.13
C LEU A 4 3.85 -38.36 -7.17
N PRO A 5 3.84 -39.07 -6.01
CA PRO A 5 3.33 -40.44 -5.96
C PRO A 5 1.82 -40.49 -6.20
N ALA A 6 1.26 -41.62 -6.55
CA ALA A 6 -0.19 -41.82 -6.64
C ALA A 6 -0.81 -41.67 -5.24
N GLY A 7 -1.92 -40.98 -5.11
CA GLY A 7 -2.61 -40.76 -3.85
C GLY A 7 -3.54 -39.54 -3.90
N ASP A 8 -4.16 -39.27 -2.74
CA ASP A 8 -5.01 -38.11 -2.54
C ASP A 8 -4.17 -36.98 -1.96
N PHE A 9 -4.30 -35.80 -2.56
CA PHE A 9 -3.60 -34.59 -2.15
C PHE A 9 -4.57 -33.42 -2.00
N PHE A 10 -4.18 -32.45 -1.21
CA PHE A 10 -4.81 -31.14 -1.22
C PHE A 10 -3.88 -30.17 -1.96
N LEU A 11 -4.40 -29.56 -3.00
CA LEU A 11 -3.78 -28.43 -3.67
C LEU A 11 -4.31 -27.16 -3.05
N GLU A 12 -3.40 -26.31 -2.63
CA GLU A 12 -3.71 -24.99 -2.09
C GLU A 12 -3.05 -23.95 -2.97
N THR A 13 -3.85 -22.98 -3.42
CA THR A 13 -3.34 -21.80 -4.12
C THR A 13 -3.60 -20.57 -3.26
N SER A 14 -2.56 -19.76 -3.09
CA SER A 14 -2.62 -18.52 -2.35
C SER A 14 -1.85 -17.45 -3.08
N SER A 15 -2.39 -16.24 -3.09
CA SER A 15 -1.74 -15.04 -3.58
C SER A 15 -2.13 -13.86 -2.70
N VAL A 16 -1.26 -12.86 -2.63
CA VAL A 16 -1.56 -11.64 -1.85
C VAL A 16 -2.75 -10.94 -2.49
N GLY A 17 -3.73 -10.56 -1.68
CA GLY A 17 -4.95 -9.90 -2.15
C GLY A 17 -6.05 -10.83 -2.67
N TYR A 18 -5.85 -12.15 -2.60
CA TYR A 18 -6.84 -13.13 -3.05
C TYR A 18 -7.16 -14.14 -1.95
N LYS A 19 -8.40 -14.66 -1.99
CA LYS A 19 -8.81 -15.73 -1.08
C LYS A 19 -8.04 -17.01 -1.38
N THR A 20 -7.52 -17.64 -0.34
CA THR A 20 -6.87 -18.94 -0.47
C THR A 20 -7.91 -20.00 -0.86
N GLU A 21 -7.71 -20.67 -1.98
CA GLU A 21 -8.55 -21.77 -2.41
C GLU A 21 -7.83 -23.10 -2.19
N ARG A 22 -8.57 -24.08 -1.67
CA ARG A 22 -8.07 -25.44 -1.42
C ARG A 22 -8.94 -26.47 -2.08
N ARG A 23 -8.32 -27.33 -2.91
CA ARG A 23 -9.04 -28.36 -3.67
C ARG A 23 -8.43 -29.73 -3.44
N LYS A 24 -9.29 -30.73 -3.14
CA LYS A 24 -8.84 -32.12 -3.03
C LYS A 24 -8.68 -32.71 -4.43
N VAL A 25 -7.56 -33.38 -4.70
CA VAL A 25 -7.23 -34.00 -5.96
C VAL A 25 -6.70 -35.42 -5.75
N SER A 26 -7.07 -36.34 -6.63
CA SER A 26 -6.58 -37.73 -6.62
C SER A 26 -5.70 -37.99 -7.82
N LEU A 27 -4.45 -38.28 -7.57
CA LEU A 27 -3.47 -38.62 -8.63
C LEU A 27 -3.36 -40.13 -8.82
N ARG A 28 -3.44 -40.57 -10.08
CA ARG A 28 -3.16 -41.94 -10.48
C ARG A 28 -1.74 -42.05 -11.05
N ARG A 29 -1.12 -43.21 -10.91
CA ARG A 29 0.23 -43.43 -11.41
C ARG A 29 0.30 -43.23 -12.93
N GLY A 30 1.25 -42.41 -13.37
CA GLY A 30 1.47 -42.16 -14.82
C GLY A 30 0.49 -41.20 -15.47
N THR A 31 -0.39 -40.54 -14.72
CA THR A 31 -1.30 -39.51 -15.24
C THR A 31 -0.81 -38.09 -14.92
N THR A 32 -1.05 -37.20 -15.87
CA THR A 32 -0.91 -35.74 -15.63
C THR A 32 -2.28 -35.18 -15.40
N LEU A 33 -2.44 -34.41 -14.31
CA LEU A 33 -3.67 -33.72 -13.97
C LEU A 33 -3.41 -32.20 -14.11
N GLU A 34 -4.21 -31.56 -14.94
CA GLU A 34 -4.22 -30.09 -15.10
C GLU A 34 -5.42 -29.53 -14.35
N ILE A 35 -5.19 -28.52 -13.55
CA ILE A 35 -6.22 -27.92 -12.69
C ILE A 35 -6.09 -26.42 -12.76
N ASP A 36 -7.17 -25.78 -13.17
CA ASP A 36 -7.30 -24.32 -13.15
C ASP A 36 -7.98 -23.87 -11.87
N PHE A 37 -7.48 -22.80 -11.29
CA PHE A 37 -8.05 -22.14 -10.13
C PHE A 37 -8.55 -20.76 -10.53
N GLU A 38 -9.82 -20.48 -10.27
CA GLU A 38 -10.36 -19.13 -10.27
C GLU A 38 -10.28 -18.60 -8.84
N ILE A 39 -9.36 -17.69 -8.58
CA ILE A 39 -9.20 -17.09 -7.27
C ILE A 39 -9.96 -15.76 -7.18
N GLU A 40 -10.74 -15.60 -6.14
CA GLU A 40 -11.50 -14.38 -5.86
C GLU A 40 -10.65 -13.37 -5.10
N GLU A 41 -10.82 -12.09 -5.41
CA GLU A 41 -10.19 -11.01 -4.63
C GLU A 41 -10.69 -11.00 -3.20
N ASP A 42 -9.77 -10.85 -2.24
CA ASP A 42 -10.09 -10.66 -0.83
C ASP A 42 -9.92 -9.20 -0.47
N ALA A 43 -11.02 -8.45 -0.53
CA ALA A 43 -11.04 -7.02 -0.23
C ALA A 43 -10.54 -6.68 1.19
N VAL A 44 -10.69 -7.60 2.14
CA VAL A 44 -10.19 -7.43 3.52
C VAL A 44 -8.68 -7.54 3.57
N VAL A 45 -8.10 -8.39 2.72
CA VAL A 45 -6.63 -8.56 2.62
C VAL A 45 -6.01 -7.42 1.81
N LEU A 46 -6.72 -6.88 0.80
CA LEU A 46 -6.24 -5.70 0.04
C LEU A 46 -6.02 -4.49 0.95
N ASP A 47 -6.89 -4.25 1.93
CA ASP A 47 -6.67 -3.21 2.94
C ASP A 47 -5.49 -3.51 3.88
N GLY A 48 -5.02 -4.74 3.92
CA GLY A 48 -3.89 -5.19 4.72
C GLY A 48 -2.57 -5.31 3.96
N VAL A 49 -2.55 -5.07 2.64
CA VAL A 49 -1.33 -5.12 1.82
C VAL A 49 -0.66 -3.76 1.78
N VAL A 50 0.65 -3.74 1.99
CA VAL A 50 1.47 -2.53 1.93
C VAL A 50 2.70 -2.74 1.04
N VAL A 51 3.11 -1.71 0.34
CA VAL A 51 4.27 -1.72 -0.57
C VAL A 51 5.43 -0.89 -0.01
N SER A 52 5.12 0.14 0.77
CA SER A 52 6.11 1.11 1.27
C SER A 52 7.20 0.51 2.15
N ALA A 53 6.92 -0.62 2.82
CA ALA A 53 7.88 -1.22 3.75
C ALA A 53 9.13 -1.81 3.06
N ASN A 54 8.98 -2.41 1.87
CA ASN A 54 10.06 -3.14 1.19
C ASN A 54 10.01 -3.11 -0.34
N ARG A 55 9.25 -2.18 -0.94
CA ARG A 55 9.00 -2.07 -2.41
C ARG A 55 8.34 -3.28 -3.05
N SER A 56 7.84 -4.20 -2.27
CA SER A 56 7.06 -5.35 -2.73
C SER A 56 5.79 -5.47 -1.92
N GLU A 57 4.76 -6.02 -2.52
CA GLU A 57 3.51 -6.28 -1.82
C GLU A 57 3.75 -7.21 -0.65
N THR A 58 3.40 -6.74 0.53
CA THR A 58 3.56 -7.46 1.79
C THR A 58 2.33 -7.26 2.65
N THR A 59 1.90 -8.29 3.35
CA THR A 59 0.83 -8.15 4.32
C THR A 59 1.26 -7.17 5.41
N ARG A 60 0.41 -6.20 5.74
CA ARG A 60 0.69 -5.15 6.74
C ARG A 60 1.20 -5.72 8.07
N GLN A 61 0.71 -6.89 8.48
CA GLN A 61 1.14 -7.55 9.71
C GLN A 61 2.58 -8.07 9.67
N LEU A 62 3.10 -8.34 8.47
CA LEU A 62 4.47 -8.82 8.24
C LEU A 62 5.42 -7.68 7.84
N ALA A 63 4.91 -6.47 7.69
CA ALA A 63 5.73 -5.31 7.38
C ALA A 63 6.69 -5.00 8.55
N PRO A 64 7.97 -4.74 8.28
CA PRO A 64 8.97 -4.49 9.32
C PRO A 64 8.75 -3.17 10.05
N THR A 65 7.89 -2.30 9.52
CA THR A 65 7.57 -0.98 10.06
C THR A 65 6.06 -0.78 10.16
N LEU A 66 5.63 0.09 11.07
CA LEU A 66 4.22 0.48 11.19
C LEU A 66 3.78 1.28 9.98
N VAL A 67 2.92 0.67 9.16
CA VAL A 67 2.29 1.32 8.01
C VAL A 67 0.81 1.48 8.25
N ASN A 68 0.31 2.70 8.12
CA ASN A 68 -1.12 2.99 8.09
C ASN A 68 -1.56 3.20 6.65
N VAL A 69 -2.70 2.64 6.30
CA VAL A 69 -3.26 2.73 4.95
C VAL A 69 -4.54 3.56 5.00
N LEU A 70 -4.62 4.57 4.14
CA LEU A 70 -5.85 5.28 3.82
C LEU A 70 -6.28 4.84 2.42
N ASN A 71 -7.44 4.23 2.35
CA ASN A 71 -8.04 3.81 1.08
C ASN A 71 -8.92 4.92 0.50
N ILE A 72 -9.36 4.75 -0.74
CA ILE A 72 -10.24 5.71 -1.43
C ILE A 72 -11.53 5.98 -0.65
N LYS A 73 -12.10 4.99 0.04
CA LYS A 73 -13.30 5.16 0.86
C LYS A 73 -13.12 6.19 1.98
N THR A 74 -11.91 6.34 2.51
CA THR A 74 -11.61 7.37 3.51
C THR A 74 -11.79 8.76 2.90
N PHE A 75 -11.30 8.97 1.68
CA PHE A 75 -11.45 10.24 0.97
C PHE A 75 -12.90 10.53 0.62
N GLU A 76 -13.65 9.53 0.18
CA GLU A 76 -15.09 9.64 -0.11
C GLU A 76 -15.90 9.99 1.14
N ASN A 77 -15.68 9.26 2.24
CA ASN A 77 -16.39 9.47 3.51
C ASN A 77 -16.09 10.84 4.15
N THR A 78 -14.92 11.39 3.90
CA THR A 78 -14.50 12.69 4.43
C THR A 78 -14.73 13.84 3.44
N ASN A 79 -15.30 13.56 2.25
CA ASN A 79 -15.44 14.52 1.15
C ASN A 79 -14.13 15.24 0.81
N SER A 80 -13.00 14.53 0.91
CA SER A 80 -11.70 15.07 0.61
C SER A 80 -11.45 15.08 -0.90
N ASN A 81 -11.22 16.26 -1.48
CA ASN A 81 -11.01 16.42 -2.91
C ASN A 81 -9.54 16.31 -3.33
N SER A 82 -8.60 16.39 -2.38
CA SER A 82 -7.16 16.32 -2.64
C SER A 82 -6.45 15.44 -1.60
N LEU A 83 -5.22 15.03 -1.94
CA LEU A 83 -4.34 14.30 -1.02
C LEU A 83 -4.14 15.04 0.30
N ALA A 84 -3.88 16.34 0.23
CA ALA A 84 -3.66 17.18 1.40
C ALA A 84 -4.84 17.13 2.39
N GLN A 85 -6.07 17.21 1.87
CA GLN A 85 -7.28 17.15 2.70
C GLN A 85 -7.44 15.79 3.36
N GLY A 86 -7.27 14.69 2.60
CA GLY A 86 -7.41 13.33 3.13
C GLY A 86 -6.38 12.98 4.19
N LEU A 87 -5.15 13.47 4.06
CA LEU A 87 -4.09 13.24 5.03
C LEU A 87 -4.39 13.80 6.43
N ASN A 88 -5.16 14.89 6.52
CA ASN A 88 -5.55 15.47 7.82
C ASN A 88 -6.45 14.56 8.66
N PHE A 89 -7.10 13.56 8.05
CA PHE A 89 -7.89 12.55 8.77
C PHE A 89 -7.06 11.37 9.26
N GLN A 90 -5.76 11.34 8.94
CA GLN A 90 -4.85 10.30 9.42
C GLN A 90 -4.27 10.70 10.79
N PRO A 91 -4.55 9.94 11.87
CA PRO A 91 -3.98 10.24 13.19
C PRO A 91 -2.45 10.36 13.14
N GLY A 92 -1.92 11.44 13.73
CA GLY A 92 -0.48 11.72 13.78
C GLY A 92 0.10 12.27 12.47
N VAL A 93 -0.72 12.56 11.48
CA VAL A 93 -0.33 13.29 10.27
C VAL A 93 -1.05 14.63 10.26
N ARG A 94 -0.35 15.68 9.88
CA ARG A 94 -0.89 17.02 9.72
C ARG A 94 -0.32 17.67 8.47
N VAL A 95 -1.19 18.27 7.69
CA VAL A 95 -0.78 19.12 6.57
C VAL A 95 -0.91 20.56 7.02
N GLU A 96 0.20 21.26 7.07
CA GLU A 96 0.27 22.69 7.47
C GLU A 96 0.57 23.56 6.26
N ASN A 97 -0.09 24.72 6.21
CA ASN A 97 0.21 25.77 5.24
C ASN A 97 1.12 26.79 5.94
N ASP A 98 2.42 26.77 5.64
CA ASP A 98 3.38 27.67 6.28
C ASP A 98 3.31 29.11 5.74
N CYS A 99 2.71 29.30 4.57
CA CYS A 99 2.55 30.63 3.98
C CYS A 99 1.18 30.72 3.30
N GLN A 100 0.32 31.57 3.85
CA GLN A 100 -1.02 31.78 3.30
C GLN A 100 -1.02 32.34 1.87
N ASN A 101 0.05 33.05 1.49
CA ASN A 101 0.17 33.67 0.16
C ASN A 101 0.89 32.80 -0.86
N CYS A 102 1.66 31.80 -0.41
CA CYS A 102 2.52 30.99 -1.29
C CYS A 102 1.96 29.59 -1.55
N GLY A 103 0.91 29.16 -0.80
CA GLY A 103 0.39 27.80 -0.88
C GLY A 103 1.40 26.70 -0.47
N PHE A 104 2.38 27.08 0.37
CA PHE A 104 3.43 26.16 0.82
C PHE A 104 2.86 25.17 1.84
N GLN A 105 2.72 23.92 1.42
CA GLN A 105 2.22 22.86 2.29
C GLN A 105 3.34 21.94 2.75
N GLN A 106 3.32 21.63 4.03
CA GLN A 106 4.22 20.64 4.65
C GLN A 106 3.42 19.53 5.29
N VAL A 107 3.85 18.28 5.06
CA VAL A 107 3.31 17.12 5.77
C VAL A 107 4.17 16.87 7.00
N ARG A 108 3.57 16.96 8.17
CA ARG A 108 4.20 16.62 9.45
C ARG A 108 3.71 15.26 9.93
N ILE A 109 4.64 14.38 10.27
CA ILE A 109 4.33 13.06 10.85
C ILE A 109 4.83 13.04 12.29
N ASN A 110 3.93 12.77 13.23
CA ASN A 110 4.22 12.75 14.67
C ASN A 110 4.87 14.06 15.19
N GLY A 111 4.53 15.19 14.59
CA GLY A 111 5.07 16.50 14.96
C GLY A 111 6.47 16.81 14.42
N LEU A 112 7.07 15.93 13.64
CA LEU A 112 8.32 16.21 12.94
C LEU A 112 8.08 17.17 11.79
N ASP A 113 9.04 18.06 11.55
CA ASP A 113 8.96 19.06 10.49
C ASP A 113 8.96 18.44 9.09
N GLY A 114 8.39 19.16 8.14
CA GLY A 114 8.22 18.71 6.75
C GLY A 114 9.46 18.15 6.07
N PRO A 115 10.68 18.72 6.27
CA PRO A 115 11.92 18.17 5.72
C PRO A 115 12.23 16.73 6.13
N TYR A 116 11.67 16.26 7.23
CA TYR A 116 11.83 14.86 7.69
C TYR A 116 10.75 13.93 7.14
N THR A 117 9.87 14.43 6.29
CA THR A 117 8.82 13.62 5.65
C THR A 117 9.13 13.47 4.16
N GLN A 118 9.37 12.23 3.74
CA GLN A 118 9.55 11.91 2.33
C GLN A 118 8.21 11.50 1.71
N ILE A 119 7.89 12.08 0.56
CA ILE A 119 6.69 11.76 -0.20
C ILE A 119 7.09 10.96 -1.43
N LEU A 120 6.44 9.83 -1.61
CA LEU A 120 6.67 8.92 -2.74
C LEU A 120 5.37 8.79 -3.54
N MET A 121 5.48 8.72 -4.85
CA MET A 121 4.42 8.33 -5.77
C MET A 121 4.89 7.05 -6.49
N ASP A 122 4.13 5.98 -6.39
CA ASP A 122 4.49 4.66 -6.94
C ASP A 122 5.92 4.25 -6.57
N SER A 123 6.25 4.39 -5.27
CA SER A 123 7.57 4.09 -4.71
C SER A 123 8.72 4.94 -5.26
N ARG A 124 8.43 6.04 -5.96
CA ARG A 124 9.43 7.00 -6.47
C ARG A 124 9.35 8.30 -5.68
N PRO A 125 10.47 8.80 -5.17
CA PRO A 125 10.49 10.08 -4.47
C PRO A 125 10.05 11.21 -5.41
N ILE A 126 9.20 12.09 -4.92
CA ILE A 126 8.86 13.33 -5.62
C ILE A 126 10.00 14.30 -5.33
N PHE A 127 10.95 14.39 -6.28
CA PHE A 127 12.07 15.32 -6.18
C PHE A 127 11.70 16.66 -6.79
N SER A 128 11.40 17.63 -5.99
CA SER A 128 11.81 19.02 -6.14
C SER A 128 11.33 19.80 -4.93
N ALA A 129 12.12 20.74 -4.48
CA ALA A 129 11.70 21.68 -3.45
C ALA A 129 10.37 22.38 -3.80
N LEU A 130 10.10 22.59 -5.10
CA LEU A 130 8.84 23.18 -5.57
C LEU A 130 7.68 22.18 -5.66
N SER A 131 7.88 20.97 -6.20
CA SER A 131 6.78 20.01 -6.40
C SER A 131 6.39 19.30 -5.11
N GLY A 132 7.32 19.15 -4.16
CA GLY A 132 6.99 18.66 -2.82
C GLY A 132 6.14 19.65 -2.01
N VAL A 133 6.23 20.92 -2.37
CA VAL A 133 5.59 22.03 -1.67
C VAL A 133 4.21 22.40 -2.25
N TYR A 134 4.12 22.45 -3.59
CA TYR A 134 2.89 22.84 -4.28
C TYR A 134 2.09 21.67 -4.86
N GLY A 135 2.62 20.46 -4.77
CA GLY A 135 2.05 19.31 -5.46
C GLY A 135 0.90 18.63 -4.73
N LEU A 136 0.84 18.73 -3.40
CA LEU A 136 -0.12 17.94 -2.60
C LEU A 136 -1.59 18.36 -2.82
N GLU A 137 -1.84 19.66 -3.02
CA GLU A 137 -3.18 20.15 -3.35
C GLU A 137 -3.61 19.78 -4.76
N GLN A 138 -2.64 19.61 -5.66
CA GLN A 138 -2.87 19.31 -7.07
C GLN A 138 -3.10 17.82 -7.34
N ILE A 139 -2.87 16.95 -6.34
CA ILE A 139 -3.16 15.52 -6.47
C ILE A 139 -4.63 15.31 -6.09
N PRO A 140 -5.53 15.12 -7.07
CA PRO A 140 -6.94 14.95 -6.79
C PRO A 140 -7.21 13.56 -6.20
N ALA A 141 -8.17 13.48 -5.29
CA ALA A 141 -8.49 12.24 -4.57
C ALA A 141 -8.86 11.08 -5.51
N ASN A 142 -9.49 11.37 -6.65
CA ASN A 142 -9.89 10.36 -7.63
C ASN A 142 -8.75 9.69 -8.39
N MET A 143 -7.53 10.21 -8.30
CA MET A 143 -6.31 9.58 -8.84
C MET A 143 -5.57 8.73 -7.80
N ILE A 144 -6.07 8.69 -6.57
CA ILE A 144 -5.42 7.99 -5.46
C ILE A 144 -6.15 6.67 -5.23
N GLU A 145 -5.46 5.57 -5.40
CA GLU A 145 -5.97 4.25 -5.01
C GLU A 145 -5.88 4.06 -3.49
N ARG A 146 -4.71 4.36 -2.94
CA ARG A 146 -4.43 4.30 -1.50
C ARG A 146 -3.26 5.18 -1.14
N VAL A 147 -3.19 5.56 0.12
CA VAL A 147 -2.03 6.26 0.71
C VAL A 147 -1.46 5.41 1.82
N GLU A 148 -0.17 5.15 1.77
CA GLU A 148 0.55 4.43 2.81
C GLU A 148 1.39 5.42 3.61
N VAL A 149 1.11 5.52 4.90
CA VAL A 149 1.86 6.36 5.83
C VAL A 149 2.74 5.48 6.70
N MET A 150 4.02 5.50 6.42
CA MET A 150 5.03 4.80 7.22
C MET A 150 5.58 5.74 8.29
N ARG A 151 5.58 5.30 9.54
CA ARG A 151 6.07 6.07 10.68
C ARG A 151 7.40 5.52 11.18
N GLY A 152 8.32 6.42 11.51
CA GLY A 152 9.65 6.06 11.96
C GLY A 152 10.69 6.07 10.85
N GLY A 153 11.85 5.48 11.09
CA GLY A 153 12.92 5.41 10.10
C GLY A 153 12.46 4.69 8.86
N GLY A 154 12.43 5.40 7.73
CA GLY A 154 12.11 4.83 6.43
C GLY A 154 13.11 3.76 6.02
N SER A 155 12.71 2.90 5.12
CA SER A 155 13.63 1.93 4.53
C SER A 155 14.72 2.65 3.74
N ALA A 156 15.99 2.25 3.92
CA ALA A 156 17.12 2.70 3.11
C ALA A 156 16.91 2.47 1.60
N LEU A 157 15.92 1.67 1.21
CA LEU A 157 15.52 1.43 -0.18
C LEU A 157 15.01 2.69 -0.89
N PHE A 158 14.52 3.68 -0.16
CA PHE A 158 13.96 4.92 -0.73
C PHE A 158 14.97 6.07 -0.73
N GLY A 159 16.18 5.84 -0.24
CA GLY A 159 17.25 6.83 -0.14
C GLY A 159 17.20 7.60 1.18
N ALA A 160 18.23 8.41 1.41
CA ALA A 160 18.24 9.41 2.47
C ALA A 160 17.58 10.67 1.92
N SER A 161 16.57 11.16 2.63
CA SER A 161 15.97 12.49 2.40
C SER A 161 16.90 13.57 2.95
#